data_2b08f41fd02080c83a8dbc0b3bded8f6
#
_entry.id   2b08f41fd02080c83a8dbc0b3bded8f6
#
_cell.length_a   1.000
_cell.length_b   1.000
_cell.length_c   1.000
_cell.angle_alpha   90.00
_cell.angle_beta   90.00
_cell.angle_gamma   90.00
#
_symmetry.space_group_name_H-M   'P 1'
#
loop_
_entity.id
_entity.type
_entity.pdbx_description
1 polymer ?
#
loop_
_entity_poly.entity_id
_entity_poly.type
_entity_poly.pdbx_seq_one_letter_code
_entity_poly.pdbx_strand_id
1 'polypeptide(L)'
;MFLLLKKRDFSDYVSDTFGFFRETGKHYLKNYFTICGILLMVLGILSYFLFQLYFNFFLNFGRTNSNYTFIQNFFENNAILIGIGAVCIFLFIVLLSMLTYSIPVIYMGLYVKNDGNNFETKDILAEFKANFGRILIFFLGLIFIITPFLIFCFVVLVLLCLIIVGIPLLIFAIPTAVSWITLSFYEYLNHDKTFFKAFGSGFKHIKNQYFPNVGSLMIIYIIVQITMTVFTMIPYAFGMASVFTSTRNSSVEEDSFSAVNTVIMVVSILMSYILNNLLLINQGLVYFSRREYDENISSKDSIDLIGSE
;
A
#
# COMPACT_ATOMS: atom_id res chain seq x y z
N MET A 1 -17.41 -18.28 -9.59
CA MET A 1 -16.52 -17.35 -10.31
C MET A 1 -16.92 -15.93 -9.92
N PHE A 2 -16.00 -15.11 -9.46
CA PHE A 2 -16.27 -13.75 -9.01
C PHE A 2 -16.47 -12.81 -10.21
N LEU A 3 -17.58 -12.07 -10.25
CA LEU A 3 -17.87 -11.12 -11.34
C LEU A 3 -17.21 -9.77 -11.06
N LEU A 4 -16.16 -9.44 -11.82
CA LEU A 4 -15.49 -8.12 -11.74
C LEU A 4 -16.31 -7.03 -12.44
N LEU A 5 -16.82 -7.29 -13.64
CA LEU A 5 -17.67 -6.38 -14.40
C LEU A 5 -19.11 -6.47 -13.90
N LYS A 6 -19.43 -5.70 -12.88
CA LYS A 6 -20.75 -5.62 -12.24
C LYS A 6 -20.96 -4.19 -11.76
N LYS A 7 -22.16 -3.65 -11.97
CA LYS A 7 -22.56 -2.36 -11.39
C LYS A 7 -22.71 -2.52 -9.89
N ARG A 8 -21.98 -1.69 -9.11
CA ARG A 8 -21.91 -1.79 -7.65
C ARG A 8 -22.32 -0.48 -7.00
N ASP A 9 -22.96 -0.59 -5.85
CA ASP A 9 -23.18 0.50 -4.92
C ASP A 9 -22.14 0.51 -3.78
N PHE A 10 -22.32 1.37 -2.79
CA PHE A 10 -21.42 1.49 -1.65
C PHE A 10 -21.25 0.19 -0.85
N SER A 11 -22.38 -0.48 -0.55
CA SER A 11 -22.39 -1.73 0.23
C SER A 11 -21.72 -2.87 -0.55
N ASP A 12 -21.99 -2.92 -1.85
CA ASP A 12 -21.39 -3.91 -2.75
C ASP A 12 -19.86 -3.76 -2.80
N TYR A 13 -19.31 -2.53 -2.87
CA TYR A 13 -17.85 -2.33 -2.87
C TYR A 13 -17.19 -2.90 -1.62
N VAL A 14 -17.80 -2.72 -0.46
CA VAL A 14 -17.24 -3.25 0.80
C VAL A 14 -17.38 -4.78 0.85
N SER A 15 -18.59 -5.31 0.63
CA SER A 15 -18.86 -6.76 0.72
C SER A 15 -18.11 -7.55 -0.35
N ASP A 16 -18.06 -7.05 -1.60
CA ASP A 16 -17.40 -7.72 -2.72
C ASP A 16 -15.88 -7.68 -2.59
N THR A 17 -15.29 -6.72 -1.85
CA THR A 17 -13.87 -6.77 -1.52
C THR A 17 -13.52 -8.03 -0.73
N PHE A 18 -14.30 -8.37 0.30
CA PHE A 18 -14.11 -9.62 1.05
C PHE A 18 -14.57 -10.84 0.25
N GLY A 19 -15.63 -10.70 -0.55
CA GLY A 19 -16.10 -11.73 -1.48
C GLY A 19 -15.01 -12.17 -2.45
N PHE A 20 -14.27 -11.21 -3.03
CA PHE A 20 -13.14 -11.49 -3.90
C PHE A 20 -12.08 -12.34 -3.19
N PHE A 21 -11.66 -11.97 -1.99
CA PHE A 21 -10.68 -12.74 -1.24
C PHE A 21 -11.20 -14.11 -0.80
N ARG A 22 -12.48 -14.26 -0.53
CA ARG A 22 -13.11 -15.56 -0.21
C ARG A 22 -13.09 -16.51 -1.41
N GLU A 23 -13.37 -16.02 -2.62
CA GLU A 23 -13.44 -16.85 -3.83
C GLU A 23 -12.08 -17.04 -4.51
N THR A 24 -11.29 -15.96 -4.64
CA THR A 24 -10.06 -15.95 -5.43
C THR A 24 -8.79 -15.76 -4.59
N GLY A 25 -8.94 -15.48 -3.30
CA GLY A 25 -7.84 -15.08 -2.41
C GLY A 25 -6.71 -16.10 -2.34
N LYS A 26 -7.01 -17.40 -2.35
CA LYS A 26 -5.97 -18.43 -2.34
C LYS A 26 -5.06 -18.35 -3.58
N HIS A 27 -5.65 -18.18 -4.76
CA HIS A 27 -4.92 -18.05 -6.02
C HIS A 27 -4.18 -16.71 -6.06
N TYR A 28 -4.83 -15.62 -5.65
CA TYR A 28 -4.24 -14.29 -5.59
C TYR A 28 -3.02 -14.23 -4.64
N LEU A 29 -3.19 -14.64 -3.39
CA LEU A 29 -2.12 -14.59 -2.38
C LEU A 29 -0.96 -15.52 -2.72
N LYS A 30 -1.23 -16.71 -3.28
CA LYS A 30 -0.16 -17.59 -3.78
C LYS A 30 0.72 -16.86 -4.80
N ASN A 31 0.12 -16.23 -5.81
CA ASN A 31 0.85 -15.48 -6.83
C ASN A 31 1.58 -14.26 -6.23
N TYR A 32 0.91 -13.52 -5.34
CA TYR A 32 1.49 -12.37 -4.67
C TYR A 32 2.74 -12.74 -3.86
N PHE A 33 2.66 -13.77 -3.01
CA PHE A 33 3.81 -14.22 -2.22
C PHE A 33 4.89 -14.88 -3.06
N THR A 34 4.55 -15.54 -4.17
CA THR A 34 5.56 -16.11 -5.08
C THR A 34 6.40 -14.98 -5.72
N ILE A 35 5.79 -13.83 -6.05
CA ILE A 35 6.49 -12.70 -6.68
C ILE A 35 7.17 -11.81 -5.63
N CYS A 36 6.44 -11.38 -4.61
CA CYS A 36 6.90 -10.39 -3.64
C CYS A 36 7.54 -10.99 -2.38
N GLY A 37 7.35 -12.29 -2.10
CA GLY A 37 7.71 -12.89 -0.81
C GLY A 37 9.19 -12.75 -0.46
N ILE A 38 10.10 -13.00 -1.40
CA ILE A 38 11.54 -12.83 -1.17
C ILE A 38 11.88 -11.36 -0.87
N LEU A 39 11.31 -10.43 -1.61
CA LEU A 39 11.55 -9.00 -1.39
C LEU A 39 10.98 -8.52 -0.04
N LEU A 40 9.81 -9.04 0.35
CA LEU A 40 9.23 -8.76 1.67
C LEU A 40 10.10 -9.35 2.80
N MET A 41 10.68 -10.52 2.63
CA MET A 41 11.65 -11.07 3.60
C MET A 41 12.90 -10.19 3.71
N VAL A 42 13.46 -9.74 2.58
CA VAL A 42 14.60 -8.80 2.57
C VAL A 42 14.20 -7.49 3.27
N LEU A 43 13.00 -6.96 3.01
CA LEU A 43 12.49 -5.78 3.70
C LEU A 43 12.41 -6.01 5.22
N GLY A 44 11.92 -7.19 5.66
CA GLY A 44 11.85 -7.55 7.08
C GLY A 44 13.23 -7.55 7.75
N ILE A 45 14.24 -8.13 7.10
CA ILE A 45 15.61 -8.16 7.60
C ILE A 45 16.18 -6.73 7.65
N LEU A 46 16.04 -5.94 6.59
CA LEU A 46 16.53 -4.57 6.54
C LEU A 46 15.86 -3.70 7.62
N SER A 47 14.55 -3.79 7.76
CA SER A 47 13.82 -3.03 8.77
C SER A 47 14.20 -3.43 10.18
N TYR A 48 14.48 -4.72 10.45
CA TYR A 48 14.98 -5.18 11.74
C TYR A 48 16.28 -4.47 12.13
N PHE A 49 17.28 -4.46 11.23
CA PHE A 49 18.54 -3.78 11.49
C PHE A 49 18.40 -2.28 11.66
N LEU A 50 17.57 -1.64 10.81
CA LEU A 50 17.33 -0.19 10.91
C LEU A 50 16.63 0.20 12.22
N PHE A 51 15.65 -0.57 12.67
CA PHE A 51 14.97 -0.30 13.95
C PHE A 51 15.87 -0.60 15.13
N GLN A 52 16.70 -1.63 15.08
CA GLN A 52 17.67 -1.90 16.15
C GLN A 52 18.67 -0.73 16.27
N LEU A 53 19.17 -0.22 15.17
CA LEU A 53 20.03 0.99 15.17
C LEU A 53 19.29 2.21 15.72
N TYR A 54 18.03 2.41 15.31
CA TYR A 54 17.20 3.51 15.78
C TYR A 54 16.96 3.45 17.31
N PHE A 55 16.60 2.28 17.85
CA PHE A 55 16.37 2.12 19.29
C PHE A 55 17.66 2.28 20.08
N ASN A 56 18.77 1.70 19.63
CA ASN A 56 20.07 1.90 20.26
C ASN A 56 20.47 3.37 20.31
N PHE A 57 20.21 4.09 19.22
CA PHE A 57 20.44 5.52 19.17
C PHE A 57 19.54 6.29 20.13
N PHE A 58 18.22 6.03 20.07
CA PHE A 58 17.22 6.76 20.85
C PHE A 58 17.38 6.54 22.38
N LEU A 59 17.62 5.30 22.81
CA LEU A 59 17.81 4.99 24.23
C LEU A 59 19.10 5.55 24.80
N ASN A 60 20.13 5.67 23.99
CA ASN A 60 21.43 6.21 24.42
C ASN A 60 21.56 7.75 24.25
N PHE A 61 20.60 8.39 23.58
CA PHE A 61 20.67 9.82 23.24
C PHE A 61 20.74 10.77 24.44
N GLY A 62 20.29 10.36 25.62
CA GLY A 62 20.30 11.19 26.84
C GLY A 62 21.39 10.85 27.87
N ARG A 63 22.21 9.81 27.62
CA ARG A 63 23.02 9.20 28.69
C ARG A 63 24.47 9.64 28.79
N THR A 64 25.09 10.08 27.70
CA THR A 64 26.49 10.54 27.74
C THR A 64 26.84 11.50 26.60
N ASN A 65 27.62 12.56 26.91
CA ASN A 65 28.22 13.45 25.90
C ASN A 65 29.15 12.71 24.91
N SER A 66 29.67 11.54 25.29
CA SER A 66 30.55 10.69 24.48
C SER A 66 29.83 10.05 23.28
N ASN A 67 28.51 9.84 23.38
CA ASN A 67 27.75 9.27 22.26
C ASN A 67 27.54 10.27 21.11
N TYR A 68 27.48 11.56 21.42
CA TYR A 68 27.37 12.60 20.40
C TYR A 68 28.61 12.63 19.48
N THR A 69 29.81 12.54 20.09
CA THR A 69 31.08 12.50 19.33
C THR A 69 31.24 11.19 18.56
N PHE A 70 30.77 10.06 19.10
CA PHE A 70 30.79 8.78 18.39
C PHE A 70 29.90 8.82 17.13
N ILE A 71 28.68 9.32 17.25
CA ILE A 71 27.73 9.43 16.15
C ILE A 71 28.25 10.40 15.08
N GLN A 72 28.72 11.58 15.49
CA GLN A 72 29.29 12.55 14.58
C GLN A 72 30.46 11.95 13.82
N ASN A 73 31.41 11.32 14.53
CA ASN A 73 32.54 10.64 13.92
C ASN A 73 32.12 9.49 13.00
N PHE A 74 31.08 8.71 13.36
CA PHE A 74 30.57 7.64 12.53
C PHE A 74 29.99 8.18 11.21
N PHE A 75 29.16 9.23 11.27
CA PHE A 75 28.59 9.86 10.08
C PHE A 75 29.66 10.55 9.23
N GLU A 76 30.60 11.28 9.84
CA GLU A 76 31.66 11.96 9.11
C GLU A 76 32.61 10.97 8.41
N ASN A 77 33.05 9.92 9.11
CA ASN A 77 33.97 8.93 8.55
C ASN A 77 33.32 7.98 7.53
N ASN A 78 32.01 7.79 7.58
CA ASN A 78 31.29 6.84 6.72
C ASN A 78 30.24 7.52 5.82
N ALA A 79 30.31 8.84 5.64
CA ALA A 79 29.28 9.61 4.90
C ALA A 79 29.01 9.05 3.50
N ILE A 80 30.04 8.65 2.76
CA ILE A 80 29.91 8.08 1.42
C ILE A 80 29.19 6.71 1.49
N LEU A 81 29.59 5.84 2.42
CA LEU A 81 28.99 4.51 2.57
C LEU A 81 27.51 4.60 2.99
N ILE A 82 27.21 5.53 3.91
CA ILE A 82 25.83 5.81 4.36
C ILE A 82 25.01 6.36 3.20
N GLY A 83 25.57 7.29 2.41
CA GLY A 83 24.92 7.83 1.23
C GLY A 83 24.58 6.76 0.18
N ILE A 84 25.54 5.90 -0.15
CA ILE A 84 25.32 4.77 -1.07
C ILE A 84 24.25 3.82 -0.50
N GLY A 85 24.35 3.47 0.79
CA GLY A 85 23.37 2.61 1.45
C GLY A 85 21.94 3.18 1.40
N ALA A 86 21.79 4.48 1.68
CA ALA A 86 20.50 5.17 1.60
C ALA A 86 19.91 5.13 0.18
N VAL A 87 20.73 5.35 -0.86
CA VAL A 87 20.32 5.26 -2.25
C VAL A 87 19.89 3.83 -2.60
N CYS A 88 20.65 2.82 -2.19
CA CYS A 88 20.29 1.41 -2.43
C CYS A 88 18.97 1.02 -1.75
N ILE A 89 18.77 1.43 -0.49
CA ILE A 89 17.52 1.21 0.24
C ILE A 89 16.36 1.93 -0.44
N PHE A 90 16.54 3.16 -0.87
CA PHE A 90 15.52 3.92 -1.60
C PHE A 90 15.12 3.22 -2.90
N LEU A 91 16.08 2.79 -3.72
CA LEU A 91 15.82 2.06 -4.95
C LEU A 91 15.11 0.74 -4.69
N PHE A 92 15.49 0.02 -3.63
CA PHE A 92 14.83 -1.22 -3.22
C PHE A 92 13.37 -0.98 -2.82
N ILE A 93 13.08 0.06 -2.04
CA ILE A 93 11.72 0.43 -1.63
C ILE A 93 10.88 0.82 -2.86
N VAL A 94 11.44 1.58 -3.80
CA VAL A 94 10.75 1.94 -5.05
C VAL A 94 10.42 0.69 -5.85
N LEU A 95 11.37 -0.22 -6.05
CA LEU A 95 11.15 -1.48 -6.77
C LEU A 95 10.08 -2.34 -6.10
N LEU A 96 10.15 -2.50 -4.79
CA LEU A 96 9.16 -3.24 -4.02
C LEU A 96 7.76 -2.61 -4.14
N SER A 97 7.68 -1.28 -4.06
CA SER A 97 6.41 -0.56 -4.25
C SER A 97 5.86 -0.75 -5.66
N MET A 98 6.70 -0.66 -6.69
CA MET A 98 6.28 -0.92 -8.08
C MET A 98 5.66 -2.31 -8.22
N LEU A 99 6.25 -3.34 -7.64
CA LEU A 99 5.72 -4.70 -7.68
C LEU A 99 4.41 -4.83 -6.89
N THR A 100 4.41 -4.41 -5.63
CA THR A 100 3.27 -4.60 -4.73
C THR A 100 2.01 -3.85 -5.20
N TYR A 101 2.17 -2.69 -5.80
CA TYR A 101 1.05 -1.93 -6.37
C TYR A 101 0.61 -2.42 -7.76
N SER A 102 1.54 -2.95 -8.57
CA SER A 102 1.21 -3.40 -9.93
C SER A 102 0.53 -4.76 -9.96
N ILE A 103 0.88 -5.67 -9.02
CA ILE A 103 0.31 -7.03 -9.01
C ILE A 103 -1.21 -7.05 -8.91
N PRO A 104 -1.88 -6.30 -7.99
CA PRO A 104 -3.34 -6.28 -7.95
C PRO A 104 -3.97 -5.80 -9.26
N VAL A 105 -3.38 -4.76 -9.86
CA VAL A 105 -3.89 -4.17 -11.12
C VAL A 105 -3.77 -5.15 -12.28
N ILE A 106 -2.58 -5.76 -12.44
CA ILE A 106 -2.32 -6.76 -13.48
C ILE A 106 -3.17 -8.01 -13.26
N TYR A 107 -3.27 -8.49 -12.01
CA TYR A 107 -4.05 -9.65 -11.66
C TYR A 107 -5.53 -9.47 -12.03
N MET A 108 -6.14 -8.34 -11.65
CA MET A 108 -7.54 -8.06 -11.97
C MET A 108 -7.75 -7.86 -13.49
N GLY A 109 -6.77 -7.26 -14.18
CA GLY A 109 -6.78 -7.16 -15.65
C GLY A 109 -6.75 -8.54 -16.33
N LEU A 110 -5.84 -9.42 -15.90
CA LEU A 110 -5.75 -10.80 -16.40
C LEU A 110 -6.99 -11.62 -16.05
N TYR A 111 -7.56 -11.41 -14.86
CA TYR A 111 -8.78 -12.08 -14.43
C TYR A 111 -9.96 -11.78 -15.34
N VAL A 112 -10.12 -10.53 -15.79
CA VAL A 112 -11.15 -10.15 -16.76
C VAL A 112 -10.83 -10.71 -18.14
N LYS A 113 -9.54 -10.66 -18.58
CA LYS A 113 -9.12 -11.11 -19.90
C LYS A 113 -9.26 -12.63 -20.11
N ASN A 114 -9.09 -13.42 -19.05
CA ASN A 114 -9.10 -14.88 -19.09
C ASN A 114 -10.37 -15.51 -18.46
N ASP A 115 -11.41 -14.72 -18.24
CA ASP A 115 -12.68 -15.16 -17.63
C ASP A 115 -12.46 -15.99 -16.36
N GLY A 116 -11.63 -15.46 -15.42
CA GLY A 116 -11.35 -16.10 -14.14
C GLY A 116 -9.87 -16.36 -13.85
N ASN A 117 -9.60 -17.37 -13.02
CA ASN A 117 -8.25 -17.71 -12.53
C ASN A 117 -7.39 -18.54 -13.51
N ASN A 118 -7.70 -18.54 -14.79
CA ASN A 118 -7.04 -19.38 -15.81
C ASN A 118 -5.70 -18.79 -16.27
N PHE A 119 -4.86 -18.38 -15.33
CA PHE A 119 -3.50 -17.86 -15.59
C PHE A 119 -2.57 -18.19 -14.41
N GLU A 120 -1.28 -18.19 -14.69
CA GLU A 120 -0.24 -18.54 -13.73
C GLU A 120 0.60 -17.31 -13.30
N THR A 121 1.46 -17.49 -12.30
CA THR A 121 2.45 -16.49 -11.86
C THR A 121 3.33 -15.97 -13.01
N LYS A 122 3.62 -16.83 -13.99
CA LYS A 122 4.42 -16.47 -15.17
C LYS A 122 3.75 -15.42 -16.03
N ASP A 123 2.41 -15.49 -16.17
CA ASP A 123 1.64 -14.55 -16.97
C ASP A 123 1.61 -13.17 -16.31
N ILE A 124 1.48 -13.12 -14.97
CA ILE A 124 1.57 -11.87 -14.21
C ILE A 124 2.95 -11.23 -14.38
N LEU A 125 4.03 -12.02 -14.29
CA LEU A 125 5.40 -11.53 -14.48
C LEU A 125 5.67 -11.11 -15.92
N ALA A 126 5.10 -11.81 -16.91
CA ALA A 126 5.21 -11.44 -18.31
C ALA A 126 4.54 -10.08 -18.58
N GLU A 127 3.32 -9.87 -18.05
CA GLU A 127 2.59 -8.61 -18.17
C GLU A 127 3.31 -7.48 -17.42
N PHE A 128 3.85 -7.75 -16.21
CA PHE A 128 4.68 -6.79 -15.48
C PHE A 128 5.92 -6.38 -16.29
N LYS A 129 6.64 -7.34 -16.87
CA LYS A 129 7.84 -7.07 -17.69
C LYS A 129 7.50 -6.28 -18.96
N ALA A 130 6.41 -6.65 -19.64
CA ALA A 130 5.95 -5.95 -20.82
C ALA A 130 5.63 -4.47 -20.54
N ASN A 131 5.06 -4.18 -19.37
CA ASN A 131 4.67 -2.84 -18.94
C ASN A 131 5.69 -2.16 -18.03
N PHE A 132 6.88 -2.75 -17.79
CA PHE A 132 7.85 -2.25 -16.79
C PHE A 132 8.22 -0.78 -17.01
N GLY A 133 8.52 -0.38 -18.25
CA GLY A 133 8.85 1.01 -18.57
C GLY A 133 7.70 1.99 -18.25
N ARG A 134 6.47 1.59 -18.53
CA ARG A 134 5.27 2.39 -18.20
C ARG A 134 5.07 2.49 -16.70
N ILE A 135 5.19 1.38 -15.97
CA ILE A 135 5.11 1.35 -14.52
C ILE A 135 6.16 2.27 -13.91
N LEU A 136 7.42 2.18 -14.38
CA LEU A 136 8.51 3.02 -13.92
C LEU A 136 8.21 4.52 -14.14
N ILE A 137 7.75 4.89 -15.34
CA ILE A 137 7.38 6.28 -15.66
C ILE A 137 6.24 6.77 -14.74
N PHE A 138 5.25 5.91 -14.46
CA PHE A 138 4.16 6.26 -13.56
C PHE A 138 4.68 6.54 -12.15
N PHE A 139 5.52 5.67 -11.59
CA PHE A 139 6.08 5.85 -10.24
C PHE A 139 7.04 7.03 -10.16
N LEU A 140 7.86 7.29 -11.18
CA LEU A 140 8.68 8.50 -11.23
C LEU A 140 7.82 9.76 -11.30
N GLY A 141 6.79 9.77 -12.12
CA GLY A 141 5.84 10.87 -12.18
C GLY A 141 5.07 11.06 -10.87
N LEU A 142 4.73 9.97 -10.18
CA LEU A 142 4.13 10.02 -8.85
C LEU A 142 5.08 10.66 -7.85
N ILE A 143 6.35 10.26 -7.81
CA ILE A 143 7.36 10.79 -6.86
C ILE A 143 7.65 12.27 -7.15
N PHE A 144 7.91 12.62 -8.41
CA PHE A 144 8.41 13.96 -8.75
C PHE A 144 7.33 15.00 -9.06
N ILE A 145 6.11 14.59 -9.44
CA ILE A 145 5.04 15.50 -9.83
C ILE A 145 3.89 15.45 -8.80
N ILE A 146 3.33 14.26 -8.58
CA ILE A 146 2.12 14.13 -7.77
C ILE A 146 2.43 14.29 -6.29
N THR A 147 3.52 13.70 -5.78
CA THR A 147 3.87 13.80 -4.35
C THR A 147 4.14 15.25 -3.92
N PRO A 148 4.95 16.07 -4.61
CA PRO A 148 5.10 17.49 -4.27
C PRO A 148 3.77 18.26 -4.31
N PHE A 149 2.91 17.98 -5.28
CA PHE A 149 1.58 18.58 -5.36
C PHE A 149 0.71 18.21 -4.14
N LEU A 150 0.70 16.92 -3.76
CA LEU A 150 -0.05 16.46 -2.58
C LEU A 150 0.53 17.02 -1.27
N ILE A 151 1.85 17.17 -1.15
CA ILE A 151 2.48 17.81 0.00
C ILE A 151 2.02 19.26 0.10
N PHE A 152 2.00 20.01 -1.01
CA PHE A 152 1.50 21.37 -1.04
C PHE A 152 0.04 21.44 -0.58
N CYS A 153 -0.84 20.59 -1.14
CA CYS A 153 -2.23 20.50 -0.71
C CYS A 153 -2.37 20.16 0.78
N PHE A 154 -1.55 19.22 1.28
CA PHE A 154 -1.55 18.83 2.69
C PHE A 154 -1.15 19.99 3.62
N VAL A 155 -0.12 20.75 3.26
CA VAL A 155 0.29 21.95 4.02
C VAL A 155 -0.87 22.95 4.10
N VAL A 156 -1.56 23.20 2.98
CA VAL A 156 -2.75 24.10 2.97
C VAL A 156 -3.85 23.55 3.89
N LEU A 157 -4.12 22.24 3.87
CA LEU A 157 -5.11 21.61 4.74
C LEU A 157 -4.74 21.73 6.22
N VAL A 158 -3.45 21.55 6.57
CA VAL A 158 -2.95 21.72 7.94
C VAL A 158 -3.14 23.18 8.41
N LEU A 159 -2.88 24.17 7.54
CA LEU A 159 -3.17 25.56 7.86
C LEU A 159 -4.67 25.82 8.09
N LEU A 160 -5.55 25.15 7.33
CA LEU A 160 -7.00 25.22 7.53
C LEU A 160 -7.46 24.56 8.85
N CYS A 161 -6.65 23.64 9.43
CA CYS A 161 -6.94 23.08 10.75
C CYS A 161 -6.89 24.13 11.87
N LEU A 162 -6.12 25.22 11.70
CA LEU A 162 -6.11 26.34 12.64
C LEU A 162 -7.50 27.02 12.76
N ILE A 163 -8.34 26.87 11.75
CA ILE A 163 -9.71 27.40 11.69
C ILE A 163 -10.75 26.29 11.95
N ILE A 164 -10.32 25.11 12.44
CA ILE A 164 -11.14 23.91 12.74
C ILE A 164 -11.73 23.26 11.47
N VAL A 165 -11.95 23.99 10.38
CA VAL A 165 -12.52 23.47 9.11
C VAL A 165 -11.61 22.42 8.45
N GLY A 166 -10.30 22.50 8.66
CA GLY A 166 -9.33 21.56 8.09
C GLY A 166 -9.45 20.13 8.64
N ILE A 167 -9.93 19.95 9.88
CA ILE A 167 -9.99 18.62 10.53
C ILE A 167 -10.90 17.65 9.75
N PRO A 168 -12.18 17.97 9.47
CA PRO A 168 -13.02 17.07 8.66
C PRO A 168 -12.48 16.92 7.22
N LEU A 169 -11.89 17.97 6.65
CA LEU A 169 -11.29 17.87 5.31
C LEU A 169 -10.11 16.89 5.25
N LEU A 170 -9.24 16.84 6.27
CA LEU A 170 -8.14 15.90 6.35
C LEU A 170 -8.61 14.45 6.37
N ILE A 171 -9.71 14.13 7.06
CA ILE A 171 -10.26 12.78 7.14
C ILE A 171 -10.62 12.26 5.74
N PHE A 172 -11.16 13.11 4.88
CA PHE A 172 -11.54 12.74 3.51
C PHE A 172 -10.40 12.92 2.50
N ALA A 173 -9.45 13.82 2.73
CA ALA A 173 -8.40 14.15 1.78
C ALA A 173 -7.47 12.97 1.53
N ILE A 174 -7.06 12.25 2.59
CA ILE A 174 -6.15 11.09 2.48
C ILE A 174 -6.81 9.96 1.67
N PRO A 175 -8.02 9.45 2.00
CA PRO A 175 -8.68 8.44 1.18
C PRO A 175 -8.93 8.90 -0.25
N THR A 176 -9.25 10.18 -0.47
CA THR A 176 -9.44 10.74 -1.80
C THR A 176 -8.15 10.69 -2.62
N ALA A 177 -7.01 11.08 -2.03
CA ALA A 177 -5.72 11.04 -2.70
C ALA A 177 -5.31 9.59 -3.05
N VAL A 178 -5.48 8.65 -2.13
CA VAL A 178 -5.21 7.22 -2.36
C VAL A 178 -6.10 6.67 -3.47
N SER A 179 -7.40 6.94 -3.43
CA SER A 179 -8.35 6.55 -4.47
C SER A 179 -7.96 7.14 -5.84
N TRP A 180 -7.62 8.43 -5.87
CA TRP A 180 -7.20 9.10 -7.09
C TRP A 180 -5.96 8.47 -7.73
N ILE A 181 -4.92 8.27 -6.95
CA ILE A 181 -3.67 7.63 -7.43
C ILE A 181 -3.95 6.22 -7.94
N THR A 182 -4.69 5.42 -7.17
CA THR A 182 -4.93 4.02 -7.51
C THR A 182 -5.81 3.87 -8.74
N LEU A 183 -6.91 4.62 -8.86
CA LEU A 183 -7.77 4.61 -10.05
C LEU A 183 -7.03 5.13 -11.28
N SER A 184 -6.17 6.15 -11.12
CA SER A 184 -5.31 6.65 -12.20
C SER A 184 -4.34 5.58 -12.67
N PHE A 185 -3.81 4.75 -11.77
CA PHE A 185 -2.91 3.67 -12.11
C PHE A 185 -3.63 2.53 -12.86
N TYR A 186 -4.86 2.18 -12.45
CA TYR A 186 -5.72 1.26 -13.21
C TYR A 186 -5.98 1.76 -14.64
N GLU A 187 -6.32 3.03 -14.80
CA GLU A 187 -6.53 3.68 -16.08
C GLU A 187 -5.26 3.69 -16.95
N TYR A 188 -4.12 3.97 -16.33
CA TYR A 188 -2.84 4.05 -17.00
C TYR A 188 -2.40 2.70 -17.57
N LEU A 189 -2.57 1.61 -16.82
CA LEU A 189 -2.15 0.28 -17.26
C LEU A 189 -3.16 -0.39 -18.22
N ASN A 190 -4.47 -0.23 -17.99
CA ASN A 190 -5.47 -0.98 -18.74
C ASN A 190 -5.93 -0.27 -20.02
N HIS A 191 -5.74 1.05 -20.18
CA HIS A 191 -6.24 1.82 -21.34
C HIS A 191 -5.16 2.54 -22.14
N ASP A 192 -3.89 2.22 -21.98
CA ASP A 192 -2.76 2.85 -22.69
C ASP A 192 -2.76 4.39 -22.71
N LYS A 193 -3.33 4.99 -21.66
CA LYS A 193 -3.40 6.45 -21.53
C LYS A 193 -2.03 7.03 -21.15
N THR A 194 -1.80 8.28 -21.56
CA THR A 194 -0.63 9.04 -21.07
C THR A 194 -0.81 9.39 -19.60
N PHE A 195 0.30 9.63 -18.88
CA PHE A 195 0.32 9.92 -17.45
C PHE A 195 -0.75 10.94 -17.01
N PHE A 196 -0.76 12.13 -17.59
CA PHE A 196 -1.72 13.19 -17.23
C PHE A 196 -3.17 12.85 -17.60
N LYS A 197 -3.39 12.16 -18.72
CA LYS A 197 -4.74 11.70 -19.10
C LYS A 197 -5.28 10.65 -18.14
N ALA A 198 -4.42 9.76 -17.64
CA ALA A 198 -4.79 8.77 -16.63
C ALA A 198 -5.23 9.44 -15.31
N PHE A 199 -4.49 10.45 -14.84
CA PHE A 199 -4.86 11.22 -13.65
C PHE A 199 -6.16 12.01 -13.84
N GLY A 200 -6.40 12.56 -15.03
CA GLY A 200 -7.67 13.20 -15.37
C GLY A 200 -8.85 12.22 -15.38
N SER A 201 -8.65 11.01 -15.90
CA SER A 201 -9.68 9.95 -15.87
C SER A 201 -9.95 9.44 -14.48
N GLY A 202 -8.90 9.18 -13.69
CA GLY A 202 -9.04 8.77 -12.28
C GLY A 202 -9.83 9.78 -11.46
N PHE A 203 -9.58 11.06 -11.66
CA PHE A 203 -10.36 12.13 -11.02
C PHE A 203 -11.83 12.14 -11.45
N LYS A 204 -12.11 11.92 -12.75
CA LYS A 204 -13.48 11.81 -13.26
C LYS A 204 -14.23 10.65 -12.61
N HIS A 205 -13.58 9.49 -12.43
CA HIS A 205 -14.19 8.34 -11.75
C HIS A 205 -14.58 8.66 -10.31
N ILE A 206 -13.72 9.37 -9.56
CA ILE A 206 -14.05 9.79 -8.20
C ILE A 206 -15.23 10.77 -8.18
N LYS A 207 -15.19 11.80 -9.03
CA LYS A 207 -16.19 12.87 -9.05
C LYS A 207 -17.61 12.35 -9.31
N ASN A 208 -17.75 11.34 -10.19
CA ASN A 208 -19.07 10.84 -10.61
C ASN A 208 -19.86 10.15 -9.47
N GLN A 209 -19.19 9.48 -8.53
CA GLN A 209 -19.80 8.89 -7.33
C GLN A 209 -18.81 8.95 -6.17
N TYR A 210 -18.58 10.14 -5.68
CA TYR A 210 -17.57 10.42 -4.66
C TYR A 210 -17.75 9.57 -3.40
N PHE A 211 -18.94 9.64 -2.79
CA PHE A 211 -19.19 8.94 -1.52
C PHE A 211 -19.11 7.41 -1.62
N PRO A 212 -19.72 6.73 -2.61
CA PRO A 212 -19.53 5.29 -2.75
C PRO A 212 -18.08 4.89 -2.94
N ASN A 213 -17.32 5.60 -3.76
CA ASN A 213 -15.95 5.25 -4.11
C ASN A 213 -14.96 5.52 -2.96
N VAL A 214 -14.93 6.75 -2.45
CA VAL A 214 -14.03 7.16 -1.38
C VAL A 214 -14.47 6.59 -0.03
N GLY A 215 -15.78 6.55 0.22
CA GLY A 215 -16.34 5.99 1.45
C GLY A 215 -16.08 4.49 1.60
N SER A 216 -16.21 3.69 0.52
CA SER A 216 -15.88 2.26 0.58
C SER A 216 -14.40 2.04 0.89
N LEU A 217 -13.50 2.80 0.26
CA LEU A 217 -12.08 2.79 0.58
C LEU A 217 -11.83 3.14 2.05
N MET A 218 -12.51 4.17 2.56
CA MET A 218 -12.38 4.60 3.96
C MET A 218 -12.82 3.50 4.95
N ILE A 219 -13.91 2.79 4.67
CA ILE A 219 -14.35 1.66 5.51
C ILE A 219 -13.30 0.54 5.49
N ILE A 220 -12.80 0.14 4.31
CA ILE A 220 -11.75 -0.88 4.21
C ILE A 220 -10.46 -0.42 4.92
N TYR A 221 -10.09 0.85 4.80
CA TYR A 221 -8.94 1.43 5.51
C TYR A 221 -9.11 1.33 7.04
N ILE A 222 -10.29 1.68 7.57
CA ILE A 222 -10.59 1.56 9.00
C ILE A 222 -10.46 0.09 9.46
N ILE A 223 -10.99 -0.86 8.69
CA ILE A 223 -10.88 -2.29 9.01
C ILE A 223 -9.41 -2.73 9.02
N VAL A 224 -8.63 -2.30 8.04
CA VAL A 224 -7.18 -2.56 7.98
C VAL A 224 -6.48 -1.99 9.22
N GLN A 225 -6.78 -0.75 9.60
CA GLN A 225 -6.17 -0.09 10.76
C GLN A 225 -6.55 -0.76 12.08
N ILE A 226 -7.80 -1.16 12.26
CA ILE A 226 -8.23 -1.94 13.45
C ILE A 226 -7.45 -3.27 13.49
N THR A 227 -7.37 -3.97 12.37
CA THR A 227 -6.62 -5.23 12.27
C THR A 227 -5.15 -5.03 12.63
N MET A 228 -4.49 -4.00 12.08
CA MET A 228 -3.11 -3.65 12.40
C MET A 228 -2.92 -3.33 13.88
N THR A 229 -3.84 -2.57 14.48
CA THR A 229 -3.80 -2.22 15.91
C THR A 229 -3.86 -3.47 16.79
N VAL A 230 -4.75 -4.42 16.47
CA VAL A 230 -4.84 -5.69 17.21
C VAL A 230 -3.52 -6.47 17.13
N PHE A 231 -2.93 -6.59 15.92
CA PHE A 231 -1.65 -7.30 15.75
C PHE A 231 -0.50 -6.64 16.49
N THR A 232 -0.46 -5.32 16.59
CA THR A 232 0.60 -4.59 17.30
C THR A 232 0.39 -4.58 18.81
N MET A 233 -0.86 -4.54 19.28
CA MET A 233 -1.16 -4.54 20.73
C MET A 233 -0.78 -5.84 21.42
N ILE A 234 -0.92 -6.99 20.78
CA ILE A 234 -0.60 -8.29 21.39
C ILE A 234 0.87 -8.38 21.83
N PRO A 235 1.87 -8.20 20.93
CA PRO A 235 3.27 -8.23 21.34
C PRO A 235 3.63 -7.11 22.32
N TYR A 236 3.01 -5.92 22.17
CA TYR A 236 3.24 -4.80 23.07
C TYR A 236 2.78 -5.12 24.51
N ALA A 237 1.62 -5.76 24.66
CA ALA A 237 1.12 -6.18 25.98
C ALA A 237 2.05 -7.21 26.64
N PHE A 238 2.59 -8.18 25.87
CA PHE A 238 3.59 -9.13 26.38
C PHE A 238 4.90 -8.44 26.76
N GLY A 239 5.39 -7.48 25.95
CA GLY A 239 6.58 -6.69 26.26
C GLY A 239 6.43 -5.86 27.54
N MET A 240 5.28 -5.20 27.71
CA MET A 240 4.97 -4.47 28.94
C MET A 240 4.89 -5.41 30.17
N ALA A 241 4.24 -6.56 30.02
CA ALA A 241 4.16 -7.54 31.11
C ALA A 241 5.55 -8.01 31.56
N SER A 242 6.49 -8.23 30.64
CA SER A 242 7.87 -8.61 30.97
C SER A 242 8.60 -7.52 31.77
N VAL A 243 8.41 -6.25 31.39
CA VAL A 243 8.99 -5.10 32.13
C VAL A 243 8.43 -5.01 33.58
N PHE A 244 7.14 -5.30 33.76
CA PHE A 244 6.53 -5.29 35.11
C PHE A 244 6.92 -6.49 35.97
N THR A 245 7.29 -7.62 35.36
CA THR A 245 7.65 -8.84 36.10
C THR A 245 9.14 -8.97 36.40
N SER A 246 10.00 -8.29 35.65
CA SER A 246 11.45 -8.28 35.86
C SER A 246 11.83 -7.32 36.99
N THR A 247 12.01 -7.85 38.17
CA THR A 247 12.51 -7.13 39.31
C THR A 247 14.04 -6.98 39.24
N ARG A 248 14.54 -5.75 39.03
CA ARG A 248 15.87 -5.27 39.44
C ARG A 248 17.13 -5.40 38.57
N ASN A 249 17.06 -5.68 37.27
CA ASN A 249 18.28 -5.53 36.45
C ASN A 249 18.02 -4.57 35.28
N SER A 250 18.37 -3.30 35.42
CA SER A 250 18.07 -2.22 34.48
C SER A 250 18.64 -2.40 33.07
N SER A 251 19.74 -3.10 32.90
CA SER A 251 20.35 -3.32 31.57
C SER A 251 19.66 -4.42 30.74
N VAL A 252 19.19 -5.48 31.40
CA VAL A 252 18.48 -6.60 30.74
C VAL A 252 17.07 -6.16 30.29
N GLU A 253 16.46 -5.22 31.01
CA GLU A 253 15.14 -4.67 30.68
C GLU A 253 15.14 -3.82 29.42
N GLU A 254 16.19 -3.00 29.22
CA GLU A 254 16.31 -2.12 28.06
C GLU A 254 16.54 -2.90 26.76
N ASP A 255 17.39 -3.92 26.79
CA ASP A 255 17.64 -4.77 25.63
C ASP A 255 16.40 -5.58 25.24
N SER A 256 15.66 -6.10 26.24
CA SER A 256 14.41 -6.84 26.03
C SER A 256 13.30 -5.93 25.46
N PHE A 257 13.15 -4.71 25.97
CA PHE A 257 12.19 -3.73 25.48
C PHE A 257 12.49 -3.31 24.04
N SER A 258 13.74 -3.04 23.74
CA SER A 258 14.22 -2.68 22.40
C SER A 258 13.96 -3.81 21.40
N ALA A 259 14.27 -5.07 21.76
CA ALA A 259 14.06 -6.23 20.90
C ALA A 259 12.57 -6.46 20.59
N VAL A 260 11.70 -6.40 21.60
CA VAL A 260 10.25 -6.56 21.41
C VAL A 260 9.69 -5.47 20.50
N ASN A 261 10.03 -4.19 20.74
CA ASN A 261 9.56 -3.11 19.88
C ASN A 261 10.06 -3.22 18.44
N THR A 262 11.31 -3.65 18.24
CA THR A 262 11.87 -3.91 16.91
C THR A 262 11.04 -4.97 16.17
N VAL A 263 10.74 -6.10 16.81
CA VAL A 263 9.92 -7.17 16.20
C VAL A 263 8.52 -6.65 15.88
N ILE A 264 7.87 -5.91 16.77
CA ILE A 264 6.54 -5.33 16.53
C ILE A 264 6.57 -4.42 15.28
N MET A 265 7.55 -3.55 15.16
CA MET A 265 7.67 -2.65 14.02
C MET A 265 7.90 -3.40 12.70
N VAL A 266 8.77 -4.41 12.70
CA VAL A 266 9.01 -5.26 11.51
C VAL A 266 7.73 -5.99 11.09
N VAL A 267 7.05 -6.64 12.02
CA VAL A 267 5.79 -7.34 11.76
C VAL A 267 4.73 -6.36 11.23
N SER A 268 4.63 -5.17 11.82
CA SER A 268 3.68 -4.13 11.37
C SER A 268 3.94 -3.70 9.93
N ILE A 269 5.21 -3.50 9.54
CA ILE A 269 5.56 -3.16 8.15
C ILE A 269 5.14 -4.29 7.21
N LEU A 270 5.52 -5.53 7.50
CA LEU A 270 5.19 -6.66 6.64
C LEU A 270 3.68 -6.87 6.51
N MET A 271 2.94 -6.77 7.62
CA MET A 271 1.48 -6.86 7.62
C MET A 271 0.84 -5.72 6.83
N SER A 272 1.39 -4.51 6.86
CA SER A 272 0.88 -3.38 6.09
C SER A 272 0.94 -3.65 4.58
N TYR A 273 2.02 -4.24 4.07
CA TYR A 273 2.14 -4.62 2.66
C TYR A 273 1.12 -5.70 2.25
N ILE A 274 0.79 -6.63 3.16
CA ILE A 274 -0.22 -7.66 2.90
C ILE A 274 -1.62 -7.06 2.92
N LEU A 275 -1.95 -6.30 3.95
CA LEU A 275 -3.29 -5.74 4.15
C LEU A 275 -3.62 -4.60 3.15
N ASN A 276 -2.61 -3.89 2.64
CA ASN A 276 -2.80 -2.90 1.57
C ASN A 276 -3.41 -3.50 0.30
N ASN A 277 -3.27 -4.81 0.07
CA ASN A 277 -3.95 -5.46 -1.05
C ASN A 277 -5.48 -5.36 -0.96
N LEU A 278 -6.07 -5.30 0.26
CA LEU A 278 -7.50 -5.06 0.43
C LEU A 278 -7.92 -3.71 -0.16
N LEU A 279 -7.12 -2.65 0.07
CA LEU A 279 -7.38 -1.32 -0.47
C LEU A 279 -7.24 -1.28 -2.00
N LEU A 280 -6.20 -1.92 -2.52
CA LEU A 280 -5.93 -1.94 -3.96
C LEU A 280 -6.99 -2.74 -4.73
N ILE A 281 -7.43 -3.88 -4.18
CA ILE A 281 -8.53 -4.69 -4.75
C ILE A 281 -9.86 -3.94 -4.65
N ASN A 282 -10.17 -3.28 -3.52
CA ASN A 282 -11.37 -2.44 -3.40
C ASN A 282 -11.40 -1.37 -4.51
N GLN A 283 -10.30 -0.68 -4.76
CA GLN A 283 -10.22 0.32 -5.82
C GLN A 283 -10.28 -0.29 -7.22
N GLY A 284 -9.81 -1.51 -7.39
CA GLY A 284 -10.01 -2.28 -8.61
C GLY A 284 -11.49 -2.60 -8.86
N LEU A 285 -12.24 -2.98 -7.82
CA LEU A 285 -13.69 -3.18 -7.93
C LEU A 285 -14.41 -1.89 -8.31
N VAL A 286 -14.00 -0.75 -7.75
CA VAL A 286 -14.51 0.58 -8.14
C VAL A 286 -14.21 0.83 -9.62
N TYR A 287 -12.98 0.59 -10.07
CA TYR A 287 -12.56 0.78 -11.46
C TYR A 287 -13.39 -0.07 -12.43
N PHE A 288 -13.50 -1.38 -12.22
CA PHE A 288 -14.23 -2.27 -13.10
C PHE A 288 -15.75 -2.05 -13.06
N SER A 289 -16.30 -1.68 -11.91
CA SER A 289 -17.71 -1.29 -11.81
C SER A 289 -18.00 0.00 -12.60
N ARG A 290 -17.08 0.98 -12.56
CA ARG A 290 -17.21 2.19 -13.38
C ARG A 290 -17.14 1.92 -14.85
N ARG A 291 -16.22 1.08 -15.25
CA ARG A 291 -16.11 0.62 -16.63
C ARG A 291 -17.39 -0.04 -17.10
N GLU A 292 -18.04 -0.86 -16.26
CA GLU A 292 -19.33 -1.48 -16.59
C GLU A 292 -20.46 -0.45 -16.69
N TYR A 293 -20.46 0.62 -15.86
CA TYR A 293 -21.41 1.72 -16.01
C TYR A 293 -21.26 2.49 -17.32
N ASP A 294 -20.02 2.75 -17.73
CA ASP A 294 -19.73 3.57 -18.91
C ASP A 294 -19.83 2.78 -20.22
N GLU A 295 -19.47 1.51 -20.25
CA GLU A 295 -19.34 0.68 -21.44
C GLU A 295 -20.43 -0.37 -21.62
N ASN A 296 -21.17 -0.74 -20.55
CA ASN A 296 -22.19 -1.81 -20.48
C ASN A 296 -21.72 -3.14 -21.13
N ILE A 297 -20.49 -3.57 -20.79
CA ILE A 297 -19.81 -4.72 -21.40
C ILE A 297 -20.62 -5.99 -21.22
N SER A 298 -21.09 -6.27 -20.01
CA SER A 298 -21.84 -7.50 -19.70
C SER A 298 -23.16 -7.63 -20.46
N SER A 299 -23.82 -6.52 -20.81
CA SER A 299 -25.04 -6.54 -21.62
C SER A 299 -24.78 -6.70 -23.11
N LYS A 300 -23.64 -6.20 -23.62
CA LYS A 300 -23.23 -6.38 -25.00
C LYS A 300 -22.86 -7.83 -25.27
N ASP A 301 -22.06 -8.44 -24.38
CA ASP A 301 -21.69 -9.86 -24.50
C ASP A 301 -22.91 -10.78 -24.51
N SER A 302 -23.95 -10.47 -23.70
CA SER A 302 -25.19 -11.25 -23.70
C SER A 302 -26.03 -11.05 -24.96
N ILE A 303 -26.03 -9.88 -25.58
CA ILE A 303 -26.73 -9.61 -26.84
C ILE A 303 -26.03 -10.30 -28.01
N ASP A 304 -24.69 -10.28 -28.04
CA ASP A 304 -23.91 -10.94 -29.08
C ASP A 304 -24.08 -12.48 -29.03
N LEU A 305 -24.24 -13.07 -27.84
CA LEU A 305 -24.55 -14.48 -27.67
C LEU A 305 -25.96 -14.85 -28.20
N ILE A 306 -26.95 -13.98 -28.01
CA ILE A 306 -28.33 -14.20 -28.53
C ILE A 306 -28.39 -14.00 -30.05
N GLY A 307 -27.55 -13.12 -30.60
CA GLY A 307 -27.50 -12.85 -32.06
C GLY A 307 -26.67 -13.85 -32.85
N SER A 308 -26.01 -14.82 -32.22
CA SER A 308 -25.21 -15.87 -32.83
C SER A 308 -25.92 -17.23 -32.98
N GLU A 309 -27.18 -17.33 -32.50
CA GLU A 309 -28.09 -18.46 -32.77
C GLU A 309 -28.95 -18.14 -34.02
#